data_ebeeb97c76a2b5b1088d48ae2229651a
#
_entry.id   ebeeb97c76a2b5b1088d48ae2229651a
#
_cell.length_a   1.000
_cell.length_b   1.000
_cell.length_c   1.000
_cell.angle_alpha   90.00
_cell.angle_beta   90.00
_cell.angle_gamma   90.00
#
_symmetry.space_group_name_H-M   'P 1'
#
loop_
_entity.id
_entity.type
_entity.pdbx_description
1 polymer ?
#
loop_
_entity_poly.entity_id
_entity_poly.type
_entity_poly.pdbx_seq_one_letter_code
_entity_poly.pdbx_strand_id
1 'polypeptide(L)'
;INPLKRTNCAIVPSTAESALKLELENGSRIISLPGKEQNVRGYAGVSLLIVDEAARVSDDLYYSVRPMLAVSSGRLIALSTPFGTRGWWYNAWKSTEDWQRWEIPADRCPRIKPEFLEEEKRVLGSYWFQQEYMCQFLDAQTQVFRREDVDAMFTEQVEVWDLARA
;
A
#
# COMPACT_ATOMS: atom_id res chain seq x y z
N ILE A 1 -25.28 1.47 -14.08
CA ILE A 1 -24.82 0.76 -15.32
C ILE A 1 -23.48 0.15 -14.96
N ASN A 2 -23.40 -1.19 -14.90
CA ASN A 2 -22.21 -1.94 -14.50
C ASN A 2 -21.06 -1.68 -15.51
N PRO A 3 -19.92 -1.10 -15.11
CA PRO A 3 -18.81 -0.78 -16.02
C PRO A 3 -18.17 -2.00 -16.69
N LEU A 4 -18.37 -3.21 -16.15
CA LEU A 4 -17.86 -4.45 -16.73
C LEU A 4 -18.56 -4.86 -18.05
N LYS A 5 -19.69 -4.23 -18.43
CA LYS A 5 -20.40 -4.50 -19.69
C LYS A 5 -19.77 -3.86 -20.93
N ARG A 6 -18.63 -3.16 -20.81
CA ARG A 6 -17.99 -2.47 -21.94
C ARG A 6 -16.76 -3.17 -22.52
N THR A 7 -16.34 -4.30 -21.97
CA THR A 7 -15.23 -5.06 -22.53
C THR A 7 -15.78 -6.27 -23.29
N ASN A 8 -15.26 -6.53 -24.48
CA ASN A 8 -15.57 -7.70 -25.31
C ASN A 8 -15.07 -9.03 -24.68
N CYS A 9 -14.94 -9.11 -23.38
CA CYS A 9 -14.69 -10.35 -22.66
C CYS A 9 -16.01 -11.13 -22.56
N ALA A 10 -15.96 -12.43 -22.75
CA ALA A 10 -17.07 -13.32 -22.48
C ALA A 10 -17.58 -13.06 -21.06
N ILE A 11 -18.79 -12.52 -20.95
CA ILE A 11 -19.39 -12.19 -19.65
C ILE A 11 -19.82 -13.51 -19.03
N VAL A 12 -19.14 -13.92 -17.98
CA VAL A 12 -19.60 -15.03 -17.13
C VAL A 12 -20.74 -14.49 -16.28
N PRO A 13 -21.95 -15.09 -16.34
CA PRO A 13 -23.07 -14.64 -15.53
C PRO A 13 -22.77 -14.75 -14.03
N SER A 14 -23.38 -13.86 -13.24
CA SER A 14 -23.31 -13.93 -11.78
C SER A 14 -24.38 -14.86 -11.24
N THR A 15 -24.03 -15.71 -10.27
CA THR A 15 -24.95 -16.58 -9.53
C THR A 15 -25.41 -15.95 -8.23
N ALA A 16 -24.57 -15.12 -7.60
CA ALA A 16 -24.90 -14.38 -6.39
C ALA A 16 -24.21 -13.03 -6.38
N GLU A 17 -24.94 -12.01 -5.93
CA GLU A 17 -24.43 -10.65 -5.83
C GLU A 17 -24.89 -10.00 -4.52
N SER A 18 -23.98 -9.35 -3.82
CA SER A 18 -24.24 -8.50 -2.68
C SER A 18 -23.32 -7.27 -2.72
N ALA A 19 -23.47 -6.34 -1.78
CA ALA A 19 -22.61 -5.14 -1.71
C ALA A 19 -21.11 -5.45 -1.64
N LEU A 20 -20.74 -6.58 -1.03
CA LEU A 20 -19.33 -6.94 -0.76
C LEU A 20 -18.90 -8.25 -1.43
N LYS A 21 -19.75 -8.89 -2.20
CA LYS A 21 -19.45 -10.21 -2.78
C LYS A 21 -20.12 -10.37 -4.13
N LEU A 22 -19.36 -10.86 -5.10
CA LEU A 22 -19.82 -11.29 -6.40
C LEU A 22 -19.36 -12.73 -6.62
N GLU A 23 -20.29 -13.61 -6.95
CA GLU A 23 -20.01 -15.00 -7.37
C GLU A 23 -20.42 -15.19 -8.83
N LEU A 24 -19.56 -15.88 -9.58
CA LEU A 24 -19.78 -16.16 -11.00
C LEU A 24 -20.12 -17.65 -11.21
N GLU A 25 -20.81 -17.97 -12.30
CA GLU A 25 -21.20 -19.37 -12.65
C GLU A 25 -20.01 -20.32 -12.77
N ASN A 26 -18.82 -19.81 -13.10
CA ASN A 26 -17.60 -20.60 -13.18
C ASN A 26 -16.94 -20.85 -11.80
N GLY A 27 -17.60 -20.49 -10.70
CA GLY A 27 -17.11 -20.64 -9.35
C GLY A 27 -16.12 -19.53 -8.89
N SER A 28 -15.78 -18.57 -9.76
CA SER A 28 -14.94 -17.44 -9.36
C SER A 28 -15.69 -16.51 -8.42
N ARG A 29 -14.96 -15.93 -7.46
CA ARG A 29 -15.52 -15.00 -6.47
C ARG A 29 -14.69 -13.75 -6.37
N ILE A 30 -15.34 -12.59 -6.28
CA ILE A 30 -14.74 -11.31 -5.93
C ILE A 30 -15.33 -10.91 -4.58
N ILE A 31 -14.50 -10.70 -3.59
CA ILE A 31 -14.91 -10.40 -2.21
C ILE A 31 -14.22 -9.15 -1.75
N SER A 32 -14.99 -8.15 -1.33
CA SER A 32 -14.49 -6.97 -0.66
C SER A 32 -14.39 -7.23 0.84
N LEU A 33 -13.21 -7.05 1.39
CA LEU A 33 -12.95 -7.26 2.82
C LEU A 33 -12.87 -5.91 3.54
N PRO A 34 -13.45 -5.82 4.75
CA PRO A 34 -13.30 -4.60 5.56
C PRO A 34 -11.84 -4.44 6.02
N GLY A 35 -11.39 -3.21 6.15
CA GLY A 35 -10.03 -2.87 6.60
C GLY A 35 -9.74 -3.15 8.09
N LYS A 36 -10.49 -4.07 8.73
CA LYS A 36 -10.31 -4.45 10.14
C LYS A 36 -9.95 -5.92 10.25
N GLU A 37 -8.86 -6.23 10.94
CA GLU A 37 -8.29 -7.57 11.10
C GLU A 37 -9.28 -8.63 11.57
N GLN A 38 -10.17 -8.26 12.49
CA GLN A 38 -11.09 -9.20 13.15
C GLN A 38 -12.06 -9.92 12.19
N ASN A 39 -12.32 -9.36 11.01
CA ASN A 39 -13.32 -9.86 10.06
C ASN A 39 -12.73 -10.45 8.78
N VAL A 40 -11.41 -10.62 8.70
CA VAL A 40 -10.72 -10.95 7.45
C VAL A 40 -10.26 -12.40 7.42
N ARG A 41 -10.19 -13.09 8.56
CA ARG A 41 -9.72 -14.48 8.65
C ARG A 41 -10.75 -15.48 8.09
N GLY A 42 -10.29 -16.50 7.38
CA GLY A 42 -11.15 -17.62 6.92
C GLY A 42 -11.14 -17.86 5.41
N TYR A 43 -10.42 -17.05 4.65
CA TYR A 43 -10.25 -17.29 3.22
C TYR A 43 -8.92 -17.99 2.94
N ALA A 44 -8.95 -19.03 2.11
CA ALA A 44 -7.77 -19.75 1.65
C ALA A 44 -7.81 -19.91 0.13
N GLY A 45 -6.67 -20.12 -0.50
CA GLY A 45 -6.60 -20.32 -1.95
C GLY A 45 -6.95 -19.08 -2.76
N VAL A 46 -6.67 -17.88 -2.23
CA VAL A 46 -6.90 -16.61 -2.91
C VAL A 46 -5.89 -16.46 -4.05
N SER A 47 -6.37 -16.38 -5.29
CA SER A 47 -5.52 -16.25 -6.48
C SER A 47 -4.99 -14.82 -6.68
N LEU A 48 -5.73 -13.83 -6.22
CA LEU A 48 -5.37 -12.41 -6.31
C LEU A 48 -5.88 -11.67 -5.07
N LEU A 49 -4.98 -11.02 -4.37
CA LEU A 49 -5.28 -10.09 -3.29
C LEU A 49 -4.92 -8.68 -3.75
N ILE A 50 -5.88 -7.77 -3.68
CA ILE A 50 -5.67 -6.36 -4.00
C ILE A 50 -5.81 -5.58 -2.69
N VAL A 51 -4.79 -4.79 -2.36
CA VAL A 51 -4.77 -3.90 -1.20
C VAL A 51 -4.76 -2.47 -1.71
N ASP A 52 -5.91 -1.82 -1.63
CA ASP A 52 -6.06 -0.40 -1.96
C ASP A 52 -5.73 0.45 -0.73
N GLU A 53 -5.21 1.66 -0.94
CA GLU A 53 -4.71 2.54 0.11
C GLU A 53 -3.71 1.85 1.06
N ALA A 54 -2.81 1.06 0.48
CA ALA A 54 -1.90 0.14 1.17
C ALA A 54 -1.07 0.79 2.26
N ALA A 55 -0.66 2.05 2.08
CA ALA A 55 0.10 2.81 3.08
C ALA A 55 -0.69 3.11 4.36
N ARG A 56 -2.03 3.03 4.31
CA ARG A 56 -2.93 3.28 5.45
C ARG A 56 -3.42 1.98 6.10
N VAL A 57 -3.12 0.84 5.50
CA VAL A 57 -3.42 -0.48 6.05
C VAL A 57 -2.40 -0.83 7.12
N SER A 58 -2.87 -1.24 8.30
CA SER A 58 -1.99 -1.62 9.42
C SER A 58 -1.15 -2.85 9.10
N ASP A 59 0.03 -2.95 9.72
CA ASP A 59 0.92 -4.09 9.59
C ASP A 59 0.22 -5.39 10.03
N ASP A 60 -0.58 -5.35 11.11
CA ASP A 60 -1.33 -6.50 11.62
C ASP A 60 -2.32 -7.04 10.58
N LEU A 61 -3.06 -6.16 9.92
CA LEU A 61 -3.97 -6.56 8.84
C LEU A 61 -3.20 -7.16 7.67
N TYR A 62 -2.13 -6.51 7.23
CA TYR A 62 -1.31 -7.00 6.14
C TYR A 62 -0.77 -8.41 6.42
N TYR A 63 -0.20 -8.64 7.59
CA TYR A 63 0.32 -9.96 7.97
C TYR A 63 -0.78 -11.00 8.17
N SER A 64 -1.99 -10.60 8.55
CA SER A 64 -3.12 -11.54 8.70
C SER A 64 -3.70 -12.02 7.36
N VAL A 65 -3.60 -11.22 6.29
CA VAL A 65 -4.15 -11.57 4.96
C VAL A 65 -3.14 -12.32 4.07
N ARG A 66 -1.85 -12.14 4.26
CA ARG A 66 -0.82 -12.81 3.45
C ARG A 66 -0.95 -14.34 3.38
N PRO A 67 -1.25 -15.06 4.47
CA PRO A 67 -1.41 -16.51 4.44
C PRO A 67 -2.51 -17.00 3.49
N MET A 68 -3.49 -16.16 3.12
CA MET A 68 -4.56 -16.52 2.18
C MET A 68 -4.04 -16.88 0.79
N LEU A 69 -2.86 -16.37 0.42
CA LEU A 69 -2.22 -16.61 -0.87
C LEU A 69 -1.40 -17.91 -0.92
N ALA A 70 -1.10 -18.51 0.25
CA ALA A 70 -0.12 -19.59 0.35
C ALA A 70 -0.50 -20.84 -0.46
N VAL A 71 -1.76 -21.25 -0.41
CA VAL A 71 -2.24 -22.50 -1.06
C VAL A 71 -2.30 -22.36 -2.58
N SER A 72 -2.65 -21.18 -3.08
CA SER A 72 -2.82 -20.91 -4.52
C SER A 72 -1.58 -20.37 -5.21
N SER A 73 -0.52 -20.07 -4.45
CA SER A 73 0.59 -19.24 -4.93
C SER A 73 0.06 -17.92 -5.54
N GLY A 74 -0.94 -17.35 -4.88
CA GLY A 74 -1.67 -16.19 -5.36
C GLY A 74 -0.80 -14.93 -5.42
N ARG A 75 -1.23 -13.98 -6.23
CA ARG A 75 -0.53 -12.69 -6.42
C ARG A 75 -1.08 -11.63 -5.47
N LEU A 76 -0.19 -10.76 -5.01
CA LEU A 76 -0.52 -9.55 -4.27
C LEU A 76 -0.30 -8.32 -5.17
N ILE A 77 -1.30 -7.46 -5.23
CA ILE A 77 -1.20 -6.13 -5.82
C ILE A 77 -1.52 -5.13 -4.71
N ALA A 78 -0.62 -4.20 -4.47
CA ALA A 78 -0.83 -3.13 -3.52
C ALA A 78 -0.68 -1.78 -4.23
N LEU A 79 -1.55 -0.84 -3.92
CA LEU A 79 -1.54 0.50 -4.52
C LEU A 79 -1.86 1.54 -3.45
N SER A 80 -1.15 2.63 -3.46
CA SER A 80 -1.32 3.75 -2.53
C SER A 80 -0.49 4.95 -2.94
N THR A 81 -0.86 6.14 -2.46
CA THR A 81 0.11 7.20 -2.22
C THR A 81 0.97 6.85 -1.00
N PRO A 82 2.20 7.39 -0.87
CA PRO A 82 3.02 7.24 0.32
C PRO A 82 2.33 7.82 1.57
N PHE A 83 2.62 7.25 2.74
CA PHE A 83 2.13 7.77 4.01
C PHE A 83 3.16 7.56 5.12
N GLY A 84 4.08 8.50 5.24
CA GLY A 84 5.21 8.42 6.17
C GLY A 84 6.29 7.43 5.76
N THR A 85 7.32 7.30 6.59
CA THR A 85 8.51 6.45 6.36
C THR A 85 8.50 5.21 7.24
N ARG A 86 7.33 4.61 7.47
CA ARG A 86 7.13 3.45 8.36
C ARG A 86 6.05 2.53 7.84
N GLY A 87 5.96 1.35 8.45
CA GLY A 87 4.96 0.31 8.16
C GLY A 87 5.34 -0.58 6.98
N TRP A 88 4.56 -1.63 6.79
CA TRP A 88 4.81 -2.67 5.80
C TRP A 88 4.93 -2.12 4.37
N TRP A 89 4.12 -1.10 4.00
CA TRP A 89 4.13 -0.49 2.67
C TRP A 89 5.47 0.19 2.36
N TYR A 90 5.94 1.05 3.29
CA TYR A 90 7.24 1.69 3.17
C TYR A 90 8.37 0.66 3.13
N ASN A 91 8.33 -0.33 4.04
CA ASN A 91 9.33 -1.38 4.10
C ASN A 91 9.36 -2.22 2.82
N ALA A 92 8.19 -2.61 2.28
CA ALA A 92 8.09 -3.32 1.01
C ALA A 92 8.64 -2.48 -0.16
N TRP A 93 8.36 -1.16 -0.17
CA TRP A 93 8.87 -0.26 -1.20
C TRP A 93 10.39 -0.13 -1.17
N LYS A 94 10.99 -0.08 0.01
CA LYS A 94 12.45 0.07 0.22
C LYS A 94 13.21 -1.25 0.22
N SER A 95 12.53 -2.38 0.34
CA SER A 95 13.17 -3.70 0.40
C SER A 95 13.88 -4.07 -0.90
N THR A 96 14.82 -5.00 -0.79
CA THR A 96 15.48 -5.65 -1.94
C THR A 96 14.70 -6.88 -2.43
N GLU A 97 13.53 -7.19 -1.83
CA GLU A 97 12.67 -8.28 -2.26
C GLU A 97 12.16 -8.07 -3.69
N ASP A 98 11.80 -9.17 -4.35
CA ASP A 98 11.32 -9.20 -5.74
C ASP A 98 9.92 -8.62 -5.88
N TRP A 99 9.80 -7.32 -5.64
CA TRP A 99 8.61 -6.54 -5.92
C TRP A 99 8.74 -5.85 -7.28
N GLN A 100 7.74 -6.03 -8.13
CA GLN A 100 7.56 -5.14 -9.27
C GLN A 100 6.98 -3.81 -8.77
N ARG A 101 7.72 -2.72 -8.98
CA ARG A 101 7.36 -1.39 -8.48
C ARG A 101 7.11 -0.42 -9.62
N TRP A 102 6.03 0.31 -9.53
CA TRP A 102 5.72 1.41 -10.45
C TRP A 102 5.45 2.67 -9.64
N GLU A 103 6.15 3.73 -9.98
CA GLU A 103 5.95 5.05 -9.43
C GLU A 103 5.44 5.96 -10.54
N ILE A 104 4.24 6.51 -10.35
CA ILE A 104 3.56 7.36 -11.33
C ILE A 104 3.14 8.66 -10.64
N PRO A 105 4.05 9.65 -10.56
CA PRO A 105 3.72 10.98 -10.06
C PRO A 105 2.65 11.65 -10.94
N ALA A 106 1.89 12.56 -10.36
CA ALA A 106 0.76 13.18 -11.02
C ALA A 106 1.14 14.03 -12.26
N ASP A 107 2.34 14.57 -12.28
CA ASP A 107 2.89 15.32 -13.42
C ASP A 107 3.13 14.45 -14.68
N ARG A 108 3.24 13.11 -14.47
CA ARG A 108 3.33 12.13 -15.56
C ARG A 108 1.97 11.61 -16.01
N CYS A 109 0.89 12.02 -15.38
CA CYS A 109 -0.46 11.61 -15.73
C CYS A 109 -1.08 12.61 -16.73
N PRO A 110 -1.24 12.24 -18.03
CA PRO A 110 -1.72 13.19 -19.05
C PRO A 110 -3.17 13.62 -18.86
N ARG A 111 -3.91 12.99 -17.95
CA ARG A 111 -5.30 13.38 -17.61
C ARG A 111 -5.36 14.48 -16.55
N ILE A 112 -4.25 14.74 -15.84
CA ILE A 112 -4.17 15.78 -14.83
C ILE A 112 -3.57 17.02 -15.46
N LYS A 113 -4.30 18.13 -15.40
CA LYS A 113 -3.86 19.40 -16.00
C LYS A 113 -2.80 20.06 -15.10
N PRO A 114 -1.76 20.68 -15.67
CA PRO A 114 -0.74 21.39 -14.89
C PRO A 114 -1.31 22.49 -14.00
N GLU A 115 -2.34 23.21 -14.46
CA GLU A 115 -2.96 24.30 -13.70
C GLU A 115 -3.62 23.77 -12.41
N PHE A 116 -4.20 22.57 -12.47
CA PHE A 116 -4.76 21.90 -11.30
C PHE A 116 -3.65 21.56 -10.29
N LEU A 117 -2.51 21.03 -10.75
CA LEU A 117 -1.39 20.70 -9.86
C LEU A 117 -0.80 21.95 -9.17
N GLU A 118 -0.72 23.07 -9.87
CA GLU A 118 -0.28 24.35 -9.29
C GLU A 118 -1.28 24.87 -8.24
N GLU A 119 -2.55 24.69 -8.46
CA GLU A 119 -3.59 25.03 -7.48
C GLU A 119 -3.48 24.14 -6.22
N GLU A 120 -3.40 22.83 -6.40
CA GLU A 120 -3.28 21.88 -5.30
C GLU A 120 -2.01 22.09 -4.47
N LYS A 121 -0.89 22.40 -5.11
CA LYS A 121 0.37 22.73 -4.42
C LYS A 121 0.22 23.97 -3.54
N ARG A 122 -0.52 24.96 -3.98
CA ARG A 122 -0.79 26.18 -3.24
C ARG A 122 -1.75 25.94 -2.06
N VAL A 123 -2.80 25.12 -2.28
CA VAL A 123 -3.84 24.83 -1.28
C VAL A 123 -3.33 23.89 -0.19
N LEU A 124 -2.69 22.79 -0.59
CA LEU A 124 -2.23 21.75 0.35
C LEU A 124 -0.88 22.08 1.00
N GLY A 125 -0.10 22.95 0.37
CA GLY A 125 1.28 23.19 0.76
C GLY A 125 2.23 22.08 0.29
N SER A 126 3.53 22.38 0.38
CA SER A 126 4.58 21.54 -0.21
C SER A 126 4.57 20.10 0.34
N TYR A 127 4.40 19.93 1.66
CA TYR A 127 4.45 18.61 2.29
C TYR A 127 3.41 17.64 1.72
N TRP A 128 2.12 18.01 1.81
CA TRP A 128 1.03 17.19 1.33
C TRP A 128 1.06 17.01 -0.18
N PHE A 129 1.45 18.05 -0.94
CA PHE A 129 1.59 17.96 -2.38
C PHE A 129 2.66 16.93 -2.79
N GLN A 130 3.82 16.95 -2.14
CA GLN A 130 4.87 15.98 -2.43
C GLN A 130 4.44 14.54 -2.11
N GLN A 131 3.72 14.35 -1.01
CA GLN A 131 3.24 13.02 -0.62
C GLN A 131 2.13 12.52 -1.57
N GLU A 132 1.07 13.28 -1.76
CA GLU A 132 -0.15 12.80 -2.44
C GLU A 132 -0.04 12.86 -3.97
N TYR A 133 0.72 13.80 -4.52
CA TYR A 133 0.82 13.97 -5.97
C TYR A 133 2.18 13.55 -6.55
N MET A 134 3.24 13.64 -5.77
CA MET A 134 4.60 13.39 -6.27
C MET A 134 5.19 12.07 -5.78
N CYS A 135 4.38 11.22 -5.15
CA CYS A 135 4.75 9.88 -4.68
C CYS A 135 5.94 9.85 -3.70
N GLN A 136 6.16 10.93 -2.93
CA GLN A 136 7.30 11.00 -2.03
C GLN A 136 6.96 10.48 -0.64
N PHE A 137 7.82 9.60 -0.11
CA PHE A 137 7.79 9.22 1.29
C PHE A 137 8.44 10.33 2.11
N LEU A 138 7.64 10.95 2.97
CA LEU A 138 8.08 12.05 3.83
C LEU A 138 7.90 11.66 5.29
N ASP A 139 8.84 12.08 6.13
CA ASP A 139 8.69 11.91 7.58
C ASP A 139 7.53 12.76 8.11
N ALA A 140 6.86 12.25 9.15
CA ALA A 140 5.77 12.99 9.76
C ALA A 140 6.28 14.36 10.29
N GLN A 141 5.55 15.43 10.01
CA GLN A 141 5.91 16.80 10.48
C GLN A 141 5.99 16.91 12.00
N THR A 142 5.42 15.96 12.73
CA THR A 142 5.43 15.88 14.20
C THR A 142 6.56 15.02 14.75
N GLN A 143 7.42 14.48 13.91
CA GLN A 143 8.55 13.67 14.35
C GLN A 143 9.61 14.57 15.01
N VAL A 144 9.96 14.26 16.26
CA VAL A 144 10.98 14.99 17.03
C VAL A 144 12.39 14.66 16.49
N PHE A 145 12.59 13.43 16.02
CA PHE A 145 13.85 12.97 15.41
C PHE A 145 13.60 12.49 13.99
N ARG A 146 14.44 12.86 13.05
CA ARG A 146 14.41 12.32 11.69
C ARG A 146 14.83 10.86 11.72
N ARG A 147 14.29 10.06 10.82
CA ARG A 147 14.68 8.64 10.67
C ARG A 147 16.18 8.49 10.44
N GLU A 148 16.73 9.35 9.61
CA GLU A 148 18.17 9.40 9.30
C GLU A 148 19.03 9.65 10.54
N ASP A 149 18.58 10.52 11.44
CA ASP A 149 19.28 10.82 12.69
C ASP A 149 19.24 9.59 13.62
N VAL A 150 18.09 8.90 13.67
CA VAL A 150 17.94 7.68 14.47
C VAL A 150 18.80 6.55 13.90
N ASP A 151 18.77 6.34 12.60
CA ASP A 151 19.57 5.30 11.93
C ASP A 151 21.09 5.58 12.09
N ALA A 152 21.49 6.85 12.08
CA ALA A 152 22.89 7.27 12.32
C ALA A 152 23.34 7.05 13.79
N MET A 153 22.42 6.91 14.73
CA MET A 153 22.77 6.61 16.15
C MET A 153 23.17 5.14 16.33
N PHE A 154 22.77 4.25 15.42
CA PHE A 154 23.17 2.85 15.45
C PHE A 154 24.49 2.69 14.68
N THR A 155 25.59 2.62 15.41
CA THR A 155 26.93 2.38 14.85
C THR A 155 27.47 1.06 15.39
N GLU A 156 28.15 0.30 14.54
CA GLU A 156 28.89 -0.89 14.97
C GLU A 156 30.19 -0.52 15.73
N GLN A 157 30.60 0.74 15.68
CA GLN A 157 31.77 1.25 16.38
C GLN A 157 31.35 1.85 17.73
N VAL A 158 31.05 1.01 18.69
CA VAL A 158 30.87 1.42 20.08
C VAL A 158 32.23 1.36 20.78
N GLU A 159 32.80 2.53 21.13
CA GLU A 159 33.93 2.56 22.06
C GLU A 159 33.46 2.00 23.41
N VAL A 160 34.07 0.87 23.80
CA VAL A 160 33.82 0.31 25.14
C VAL A 160 34.44 1.26 26.16
N TRP A 161 33.59 1.89 26.95
CA TRP A 161 34.05 2.71 28.08
C TRP A 161 34.70 1.81 29.12
N ASP A 162 35.99 1.96 29.33
CA ASP A 162 36.72 1.29 30.39
C ASP A 162 36.50 2.04 31.71
N LEU A 163 35.43 1.63 32.43
CA LEU A 163 35.09 2.19 33.74
C LEU A 163 36.14 1.92 34.84
N ALA A 164 37.17 1.13 34.55
CA ALA A 164 38.26 0.85 35.49
C ALA A 164 39.35 1.95 35.48
N ARG A 165 39.24 2.95 34.59
CA ARG A 165 40.18 4.06 34.46
C ARG A 165 39.65 5.42 34.95
N ALA A 166 38.49 5.44 35.61
CA ALA A 166 37.91 6.62 36.21
C ALA A 166 38.27 6.74 37.71
#